data_7db0fd184137e2bb265cc0a1c1081d62
#
_entry.id   7db0fd184137e2bb265cc0a1c1081d62
#
_cell.length_a   1.000
_cell.length_b   1.000
_cell.length_c   1.000
_cell.angle_alpha   90.00
_cell.angle_beta   90.00
_cell.angle_gamma   90.00
#
_symmetry.space_group_name_H-M   'P 1'
#
loop_
_entity.id
_entity.type
_entity.pdbx_description
1 polymer ?
#
loop_
_entity_poly.entity_id
_entity_poly.type
_entity_poly.pdbx_seq_one_letter_code
_entity_poly.pdbx_strand_id
1 'polypeptide(L)'
;MFSRKSVQRLRRRTRSLTKESTQLFCCVVIPDLIDVGGPWKVLPPGIHEASLDEIRMRFGTNRQREELFMGFTRGYRVLRDAGSQQIYLDGSFVTEKPNPEDYDCCWDMAGVDVEKLDPVLLDFSDKRAAQKRKYQGEFFPSSFQAAPCEFFLDYFRKDKYTGQAKGILRVQSAAQDSEVSADQ
;
A
#
# COMPACT_ATOMS: atom_id res chain seq x y z
N MET A 1 -5.49 57.42 -62.45
CA MET A 1 -4.45 58.04 -61.62
C MET A 1 -4.21 57.11 -60.45
N PHE A 2 -3.00 56.77 -60.16
CA PHE A 2 -2.53 55.54 -59.54
C PHE A 2 -3.00 55.26 -58.09
N SER A 3 -3.59 54.08 -57.93
CA SER A 3 -3.89 53.42 -56.68
C SER A 3 -2.65 52.72 -56.12
N ARG A 4 -2.32 52.93 -54.85
CA ARG A 4 -1.27 52.17 -54.16
C ARG A 4 -1.91 50.99 -53.39
N LYS A 5 -1.56 49.78 -53.78
CA LYS A 5 -1.93 48.52 -53.11
C LYS A 5 -1.14 48.40 -51.83
N SER A 6 -1.86 48.30 -50.72
CA SER A 6 -1.32 47.93 -49.39
C SER A 6 -1.12 46.42 -49.32
N VAL A 7 0.12 45.98 -49.15
CA VAL A 7 0.47 44.59 -48.90
C VAL A 7 0.31 44.28 -47.41
N GLN A 8 -0.72 43.56 -47.03
CA GLN A 8 -0.87 43.04 -45.68
C GLN A 8 0.06 41.84 -45.49
N ARG A 9 1.06 42.00 -44.60
CA ARG A 9 1.93 40.93 -44.12
C ARG A 9 1.14 40.04 -43.15
N LEU A 10 0.84 38.81 -43.58
CA LEU A 10 0.41 37.71 -42.67
C LEU A 10 1.57 37.33 -41.75
N ARG A 11 1.47 37.72 -40.50
CA ARG A 11 2.31 37.15 -39.43
C ARG A 11 1.77 35.77 -39.05
N ARG A 12 2.46 34.73 -39.48
CA ARG A 12 2.29 33.37 -39.03
C ARG A 12 2.65 33.34 -37.52
N ARG A 13 1.65 33.20 -36.64
CA ARG A 13 1.87 32.84 -35.25
C ARG A 13 2.26 31.34 -35.24
N THR A 14 3.53 31.08 -35.03
CA THR A 14 4.01 29.76 -34.63
C THR A 14 3.50 29.52 -33.20
N ARG A 15 2.50 28.67 -33.06
CA ARG A 15 2.14 28.10 -31.76
C ARG A 15 3.30 27.21 -31.31
N SER A 16 3.98 27.63 -30.28
CA SER A 16 4.89 26.80 -29.50
C SER A 16 4.06 25.62 -28.93
N LEU A 17 4.31 24.44 -29.42
CA LEU A 17 3.88 23.19 -28.81
C LEU A 17 4.69 23.06 -27.53
N THR A 18 4.11 23.43 -26.41
CA THR A 18 4.62 23.02 -25.10
C THR A 18 4.62 21.50 -25.06
N LYS A 19 5.81 20.92 -24.94
CA LYS A 19 5.98 19.50 -24.58
C LYS A 19 5.27 19.30 -23.23
N GLU A 20 4.08 18.76 -23.25
CA GLU A 20 3.51 18.13 -22.07
C GLU A 20 4.46 16.99 -21.70
N SER A 21 5.17 17.20 -20.60
CA SER A 21 5.94 16.14 -19.96
C SER A 21 4.94 15.07 -19.51
N THR A 22 4.79 14.04 -20.31
CA THR A 22 4.11 12.81 -19.90
C THR A 22 5.00 12.20 -18.80
N GLN A 23 4.73 12.58 -17.58
CA GLN A 23 5.30 11.93 -16.40
C GLN A 23 4.77 10.51 -16.43
N LEU A 24 5.61 9.57 -16.88
CA LEU A 24 5.34 8.14 -16.73
C LEU A 24 5.33 7.87 -15.22
N PHE A 25 4.14 7.90 -14.63
CA PHE A 25 3.93 7.23 -13.34
C PHE A 25 4.26 5.75 -13.59
N CYS A 26 5.36 5.31 -13.03
CA CYS A 26 5.65 3.89 -12.92
C CYS A 26 4.61 3.31 -11.97
N CYS A 27 3.43 2.95 -12.51
CA CYS A 27 2.44 2.21 -11.76
C CYS A 27 3.08 0.89 -11.36
N VAL A 28 3.47 0.77 -10.11
CA VAL A 28 3.80 -0.52 -9.52
C VAL A 28 2.50 -1.28 -9.42
N VAL A 29 2.26 -2.18 -10.37
CA VAL A 29 1.01 -2.95 -10.42
C VAL A 29 1.14 -4.13 -9.47
N ILE A 30 0.21 -4.25 -8.53
CA ILE A 30 0.10 -5.45 -7.68
C ILE A 30 -0.02 -6.67 -8.60
N PRO A 31 0.86 -7.67 -8.47
CA PRO A 31 0.88 -8.82 -9.38
C PRO A 31 -0.40 -9.66 -9.27
N ASP A 32 -0.67 -10.46 -10.29
CA ASP A 32 -1.77 -11.41 -10.26
C ASP A 32 -1.56 -12.48 -9.19
N LEU A 33 -2.67 -12.86 -8.56
CA LEU A 33 -2.67 -13.89 -7.54
C LEU A 33 -2.44 -15.27 -8.16
N ILE A 34 -1.64 -16.10 -7.48
CA ILE A 34 -1.29 -17.45 -7.91
C ILE A 34 -1.92 -18.50 -7.02
N ASP A 35 -2.15 -19.68 -7.58
CA ASP A 35 -2.58 -20.87 -6.84
C ASP A 35 -1.33 -21.56 -6.25
N VAL A 36 -1.36 -21.79 -4.94
CA VAL A 36 -0.33 -22.53 -4.19
C VAL A 36 -0.92 -23.79 -3.55
N GLY A 37 -2.05 -24.27 -4.05
CA GLY A 37 -2.74 -25.47 -3.54
C GLY A 37 -3.57 -25.21 -2.28
N GLY A 38 -3.71 -23.97 -1.85
CA GLY A 38 -4.58 -23.55 -0.76
C GLY A 38 -6.02 -23.28 -1.22
N PRO A 39 -6.93 -22.91 -0.30
CA PRO A 39 -8.34 -22.63 -0.66
C PRO A 39 -8.51 -21.32 -1.46
N TRP A 40 -7.53 -20.45 -1.48
CA TRP A 40 -7.56 -19.14 -2.12
C TRP A 40 -6.23 -18.83 -2.79
N LYS A 41 -6.26 -18.20 -3.95
CA LYS A 41 -5.04 -17.68 -4.55
C LYS A 41 -4.46 -16.56 -3.69
N VAL A 42 -3.13 -16.47 -3.69
CA VAL A 42 -2.32 -15.57 -2.89
C VAL A 42 -1.37 -14.76 -3.76
N LEU A 43 -0.78 -13.71 -3.22
CA LEU A 43 0.31 -12.98 -3.91
C LEU A 43 1.49 -13.93 -4.20
N PRO A 44 2.14 -13.83 -5.37
CA PRO A 44 3.37 -14.59 -5.64
C PRO A 44 4.45 -14.24 -4.61
N PRO A 45 5.39 -15.17 -4.31
CA PRO A 45 6.43 -14.92 -3.33
C PRO A 45 7.19 -13.61 -3.57
N GLY A 46 7.42 -12.84 -2.50
CA GLY A 46 8.12 -11.56 -2.54
C GLY A 46 7.47 -10.49 -1.67
N ILE A 47 8.10 -9.32 -1.64
CA ILE A 47 7.53 -8.10 -1.07
C ILE A 47 7.15 -7.23 -2.26
N HIS A 48 5.87 -6.91 -2.39
CA HIS A 48 5.34 -6.12 -3.50
C HIS A 48 4.98 -4.73 -3.00
N GLU A 49 5.51 -3.70 -3.65
CA GLU A 49 5.17 -2.32 -3.35
C GLU A 49 3.74 -2.02 -3.81
N ALA A 50 3.00 -1.24 -3.03
CA ALA A 50 1.69 -0.77 -3.46
C ALA A 50 1.31 0.52 -2.73
N SER A 51 0.66 1.43 -3.42
CA SER A 51 -0.01 2.58 -2.82
C SER A 51 -1.33 2.17 -2.16
N LEU A 52 -1.84 3.01 -1.27
CA LEU A 52 -3.17 2.79 -0.68
C LEU A 52 -4.28 2.71 -1.74
N ASP A 53 -4.18 3.51 -2.80
CA ASP A 53 -5.18 3.52 -3.88
C ASP A 53 -5.15 2.22 -4.68
N GLU A 54 -3.97 1.69 -5.01
CA GLU A 54 -3.83 0.39 -5.70
C GLU A 54 -4.39 -0.76 -4.85
N ILE A 55 -4.09 -0.75 -3.54
CA ILE A 55 -4.62 -1.75 -2.59
C ILE A 55 -6.15 -1.68 -2.55
N ARG A 56 -6.71 -0.48 -2.45
CA ARG A 56 -8.16 -0.28 -2.44
C ARG A 56 -8.80 -0.76 -3.74
N MET A 57 -8.25 -0.36 -4.89
CA MET A 57 -8.77 -0.79 -6.20
C MET A 57 -8.72 -2.31 -6.37
N ARG A 58 -7.64 -2.95 -5.94
CA ARG A 58 -7.45 -4.39 -6.12
C ARG A 58 -8.26 -5.23 -5.13
N PHE A 59 -8.33 -4.82 -3.87
CA PHE A 59 -8.86 -5.64 -2.78
C PHE A 59 -10.12 -5.10 -2.11
N GLY A 60 -10.47 -3.83 -2.28
CA GLY A 60 -11.70 -3.20 -1.75
C GLY A 60 -12.95 -3.49 -2.58
N THR A 61 -13.15 -4.73 -3.01
CA THR A 61 -14.10 -5.11 -4.06
C THR A 61 -15.55 -5.29 -3.62
N ASN A 62 -15.82 -5.26 -2.32
CA ASN A 62 -17.16 -5.34 -1.74
C ASN A 62 -17.22 -4.57 -0.43
N ARG A 63 -18.43 -4.42 0.15
CA ARG A 63 -18.64 -3.64 1.37
C ARG A 63 -17.77 -4.09 2.53
N GLN A 64 -17.68 -5.39 2.80
CA GLN A 64 -16.87 -5.91 3.92
C GLN A 64 -15.39 -5.61 3.71
N ARG A 65 -14.87 -5.82 2.50
CA ARG A 65 -13.49 -5.53 2.16
C ARG A 65 -13.18 -4.03 2.22
N GLU A 66 -14.13 -3.19 1.81
CA GLU A 66 -14.00 -1.73 1.94
C GLU A 66 -13.94 -1.29 3.42
N GLU A 67 -14.79 -1.89 4.28
CA GLU A 67 -14.77 -1.63 5.73
C GLU A 67 -13.41 -2.03 6.36
N LEU A 68 -12.86 -3.19 5.97
CA LEU A 68 -11.53 -3.64 6.39
C LEU A 68 -10.43 -2.68 5.90
N PHE A 69 -10.49 -2.26 4.64
CA PHE A 69 -9.54 -1.30 4.08
C PHE A 69 -9.57 0.03 4.83
N MET A 70 -10.74 0.54 5.17
CA MET A 70 -10.89 1.75 5.98
C MET A 70 -10.33 1.57 7.40
N GLY A 71 -10.51 0.38 7.99
CA GLY A 71 -9.87 -0.01 9.25
C GLY A 71 -8.36 0.03 9.16
N PHE A 72 -7.80 -0.61 8.14
CA PHE A 72 -6.37 -0.62 7.85
C PHE A 72 -5.82 0.80 7.67
N THR A 73 -6.46 1.63 6.86
CA THR A 73 -6.03 3.00 6.60
C THR A 73 -5.96 3.85 7.87
N ARG A 74 -6.89 3.65 8.82
CA ARG A 74 -6.81 4.33 10.14
C ARG A 74 -5.57 3.92 10.92
N GLY A 75 -5.31 2.62 11.06
CA GLY A 75 -4.13 2.12 11.76
C GLY A 75 -2.81 2.48 11.05
N TYR A 76 -2.81 2.40 9.72
CA TYR A 76 -1.67 2.83 8.90
C TYR A 76 -1.27 4.29 9.19
N ARG A 77 -2.23 5.22 9.23
CA ARG A 77 -1.95 6.63 9.53
C ARG A 77 -1.34 6.80 10.92
N VAL A 78 -1.89 6.14 11.93
CA VAL A 78 -1.33 6.17 13.29
C VAL A 78 0.12 5.70 13.31
N LEU A 79 0.44 4.59 12.62
CA LEU A 79 1.80 4.07 12.51
C LEU A 79 2.73 5.05 11.79
N ARG A 80 2.27 5.66 10.70
CA ARG A 80 3.04 6.66 9.94
C ARG A 80 3.31 7.92 10.76
N ASP A 81 2.29 8.43 11.44
CA ASP A 81 2.40 9.63 12.31
C ASP A 81 3.33 9.38 13.51
N ALA A 82 3.38 8.12 13.99
CA ALA A 82 4.33 7.69 15.01
C ALA A 82 5.75 7.44 14.46
N GLY A 83 5.97 7.47 13.13
CA GLY A 83 7.29 7.38 12.51
C GLY A 83 7.66 6.03 11.90
N SER A 84 6.75 5.04 11.87
CA SER A 84 7.02 3.76 11.21
C SER A 84 7.28 3.95 9.71
N GLN A 85 8.43 3.48 9.24
CA GLN A 85 8.83 3.64 7.84
C GLN A 85 8.38 2.47 6.97
N GLN A 86 8.24 1.27 7.54
CA GLN A 86 7.89 0.07 6.80
C GLN A 86 6.64 -0.57 7.39
N ILE A 87 5.59 -0.59 6.60
CA ILE A 87 4.28 -1.13 6.98
C ILE A 87 3.84 -2.10 5.88
N TYR A 88 3.52 -3.32 6.29
CA TYR A 88 3.17 -4.41 5.40
C TYR A 88 1.74 -4.85 5.65
N LEU A 89 1.02 -5.15 4.57
CA LEU A 89 -0.36 -5.66 4.62
C LEU A 89 -0.40 -7.09 4.12
N ASP A 90 -1.03 -7.95 4.90
CA ASP A 90 -1.20 -9.37 4.64
C ASP A 90 -2.57 -9.88 5.11
N GLY A 91 -2.63 -11.18 5.36
CA GLY A 91 -3.82 -11.89 5.79
C GLY A 91 -4.75 -12.27 4.64
N SER A 92 -5.93 -12.72 5.00
CA SER A 92 -6.94 -13.13 4.02
C SER A 92 -7.45 -11.97 3.16
N PHE A 93 -7.25 -10.74 3.59
CA PHE A 93 -7.63 -9.53 2.84
C PHE A 93 -6.89 -9.40 1.50
N VAL A 94 -5.61 -9.79 1.44
CA VAL A 94 -4.79 -9.71 0.20
C VAL A 94 -4.80 -11.03 -0.60
N THR A 95 -5.91 -11.76 -0.53
CA THR A 95 -6.14 -13.02 -1.27
C THR A 95 -7.45 -12.99 -2.06
N GLU A 96 -7.75 -14.08 -2.79
CA GLU A 96 -9.06 -14.26 -3.46
C GLU A 96 -10.21 -14.56 -2.50
N LYS A 97 -10.03 -14.70 -1.17
CA LYS A 97 -11.12 -14.98 -0.23
C LYS A 97 -12.22 -13.92 -0.37
N PRO A 98 -13.47 -14.26 -0.70
CA PRO A 98 -14.50 -13.26 -0.99
C PRO A 98 -14.83 -12.36 0.20
N ASN A 99 -14.95 -12.94 1.39
CA ASN A 99 -15.31 -12.25 2.63
C ASN A 99 -14.26 -12.55 3.72
N PRO A 100 -13.12 -11.84 3.72
CA PRO A 100 -12.16 -11.92 4.83
C PRO A 100 -12.77 -11.34 6.10
N GLU A 101 -12.43 -11.91 7.25
CA GLU A 101 -12.93 -11.43 8.56
C GLU A 101 -12.07 -10.29 9.11
N ASP A 102 -10.79 -10.33 8.77
CA ASP A 102 -9.76 -9.37 9.19
C ASP A 102 -8.64 -9.30 8.16
N TYR A 103 -7.70 -8.42 8.41
CA TYR A 103 -6.40 -8.35 7.76
C TYR A 103 -5.30 -8.47 8.82
N ASP A 104 -4.10 -8.82 8.37
CA ASP A 104 -2.88 -8.80 9.17
C ASP A 104 -1.97 -7.67 8.70
N CYS A 105 -1.52 -6.83 9.62
CA CYS A 105 -0.55 -5.76 9.35
C CYS A 105 0.73 -6.03 10.13
N CYS A 106 1.85 -6.09 9.42
CA CYS A 106 3.17 -6.17 10.03
C CYS A 106 3.87 -4.81 9.87
N TRP A 107 4.56 -4.30 10.90
CA TRP A 107 5.16 -2.98 10.87
C TRP A 107 6.50 -2.91 11.58
N ASP A 108 7.40 -2.05 11.11
CA ASP A 108 8.72 -1.88 11.71
C ASP A 108 8.68 -0.87 12.86
N MET A 109 9.26 -1.24 13.98
CA MET A 109 9.39 -0.39 15.18
C MET A 109 10.58 0.59 15.09
N ALA A 110 11.49 0.42 14.14
CA ALA A 110 12.65 1.29 14.01
C ALA A 110 12.21 2.75 13.75
N GLY A 111 12.65 3.66 14.60
CA GLY A 111 12.33 5.08 14.52
C GLY A 111 10.93 5.47 14.98
N VAL A 112 10.14 4.54 15.51
CA VAL A 112 8.78 4.83 16.01
C VAL A 112 8.84 5.52 17.37
N ASP A 113 8.14 6.64 17.46
CA ASP A 113 7.85 7.36 18.71
C ASP A 113 6.66 6.68 19.41
N VAL A 114 6.97 5.89 20.43
CA VAL A 114 5.96 5.10 21.17
C VAL A 114 4.92 5.99 21.88
N GLU A 115 5.26 7.23 22.21
CA GLU A 115 4.32 8.15 22.86
C GLU A 115 3.23 8.65 21.91
N LYS A 116 3.51 8.64 20.60
CA LYS A 116 2.53 8.95 19.55
C LYS A 116 1.73 7.75 19.08
N LEU A 117 2.19 6.54 19.45
CA LEU A 117 1.52 5.33 19.02
C LEU A 117 0.22 5.14 19.84
N ASP A 118 -0.84 4.74 19.15
CA ASP A 118 -2.06 4.29 19.85
C ASP A 118 -1.73 3.04 20.67
N PRO A 119 -1.94 3.07 22.01
CA PRO A 119 -1.64 1.93 22.88
C PRO A 119 -2.34 0.62 22.46
N VAL A 120 -3.48 0.73 21.79
CA VAL A 120 -4.22 -0.44 21.28
C VAL A 120 -3.37 -1.25 20.28
N LEU A 121 -2.46 -0.63 19.54
CA LEU A 121 -1.58 -1.34 18.60
C LEU A 121 -0.53 -2.22 19.31
N LEU A 122 -0.32 -2.02 20.60
CA LEU A 122 0.56 -2.82 21.47
C LEU A 122 -0.24 -3.74 22.40
N ASP A 123 -1.57 -3.76 22.33
CA ASP A 123 -2.40 -4.67 23.10
C ASP A 123 -2.58 -6.00 22.38
N PHE A 124 -1.84 -7.01 22.83
CA PHE A 124 -1.91 -8.38 22.31
C PHE A 124 -2.82 -9.30 23.12
N SER A 125 -3.49 -8.78 24.16
CA SER A 125 -4.39 -9.54 25.00
C SER A 125 -5.64 -10.01 24.23
N ASP A 126 -6.32 -11.03 24.75
CA ASP A 126 -7.58 -11.54 24.22
C ASP A 126 -7.58 -11.69 22.68
N LYS A 127 -6.55 -12.33 22.13
CA LYS A 127 -6.38 -12.51 20.67
C LYS A 127 -6.51 -11.19 19.90
N ARG A 128 -5.97 -10.10 20.46
CA ARG A 128 -5.99 -8.74 19.88
C ARG A 128 -7.41 -8.17 19.67
N ALA A 129 -8.34 -8.54 20.54
CA ALA A 129 -9.73 -8.10 20.43
C ALA A 129 -9.88 -6.56 20.41
N ALA A 130 -9.03 -5.82 21.14
CA ALA A 130 -9.04 -4.36 21.13
C ALA A 130 -8.66 -3.80 19.74
N GLN A 131 -7.64 -4.37 19.09
CA GLN A 131 -7.22 -3.98 17.76
C GLN A 131 -8.33 -4.28 16.74
N LYS A 132 -8.92 -5.47 16.75
CA LYS A 132 -10.03 -5.87 15.87
C LYS A 132 -11.24 -4.94 16.01
N ARG A 133 -11.61 -4.58 17.24
CA ARG A 133 -12.71 -3.62 17.46
C ARG A 133 -12.45 -2.23 16.91
N LYS A 134 -11.22 -1.73 17.04
CA LYS A 134 -10.87 -0.35 16.64
C LYS A 134 -10.50 -0.24 15.16
N TYR A 135 -9.74 -1.21 14.68
CA TYR A 135 -9.11 -1.18 13.36
C TYR A 135 -9.61 -2.26 12.40
N GLN A 136 -10.41 -3.23 12.87
CA GLN A 136 -10.94 -4.35 12.08
C GLN A 136 -9.86 -5.32 11.56
N GLY A 137 -8.68 -5.32 12.18
CA GLY A 137 -7.55 -6.16 11.83
C GLY A 137 -6.55 -6.27 12.95
N GLU A 138 -5.47 -6.95 12.69
CA GLU A 138 -4.42 -7.25 13.65
C GLU A 138 -3.11 -6.59 13.22
N PHE A 139 -2.37 -6.05 14.20
CA PHE A 139 -1.10 -5.35 13.99
C PHE A 139 0.02 -6.04 14.77
N PHE A 140 1.12 -6.32 14.07
CA PHE A 140 2.25 -7.08 14.60
C PHE A 140 3.55 -6.33 14.36
N PRO A 141 4.33 -6.00 15.40
CA PRO A 141 5.69 -5.53 15.18
C PRO A 141 6.52 -6.59 14.46
N SER A 142 7.20 -6.20 13.38
CA SER A 142 7.94 -7.12 12.50
C SER A 142 9.07 -7.86 13.21
N SER A 143 9.64 -7.22 14.24
CA SER A 143 10.73 -7.75 15.07
C SER A 143 10.26 -8.68 16.20
N PHE A 144 8.95 -8.86 16.40
CA PHE A 144 8.43 -9.80 17.39
C PHE A 144 8.37 -11.21 16.79
N GLN A 145 8.56 -12.21 17.65
CA GLN A 145 8.50 -13.61 17.24
C GLN A 145 7.06 -14.08 17.11
N ALA A 146 6.73 -14.63 15.96
CA ALA A 146 5.48 -15.34 15.70
C ALA A 146 5.56 -16.79 16.20
N ALA A 147 6.77 -17.40 16.11
CA ALA A 147 7.10 -18.75 16.56
C ALA A 147 8.59 -18.80 16.97
N PRO A 148 9.06 -19.87 17.62
CA PRO A 148 10.48 -20.04 17.93
C PRO A 148 11.34 -19.84 16.68
N CYS A 149 12.28 -18.90 16.75
CA CYS A 149 13.18 -18.53 15.66
C CYS A 149 12.53 -17.98 14.39
N GLU A 150 11.27 -17.55 14.43
CA GLU A 150 10.56 -16.98 13.28
C GLU A 150 9.92 -15.65 13.64
N PHE A 151 10.27 -14.58 12.93
CA PHE A 151 9.67 -13.26 13.10
C PHE A 151 8.38 -13.13 12.31
N PHE A 152 7.49 -12.20 12.73
CA PHE A 152 6.19 -12.01 12.06
C PHE A 152 6.32 -11.71 10.57
N LEU A 153 7.31 -10.94 10.13
CA LEU A 153 7.50 -10.67 8.71
C LEU A 153 7.77 -11.93 7.89
N ASP A 154 8.54 -12.88 8.42
CA ASP A 154 8.81 -14.16 7.75
C ASP A 154 7.63 -15.12 7.84
N TYR A 155 6.95 -15.12 8.97
CA TYR A 155 5.74 -15.90 9.19
C TYR A 155 4.64 -15.55 8.16
N PHE A 156 4.37 -14.27 7.94
CA PHE A 156 3.36 -13.81 6.99
C PHE A 156 3.71 -14.08 5.52
N ARG A 157 4.96 -14.38 5.21
CA ARG A 157 5.40 -14.75 3.86
C ARG A 157 5.19 -16.24 3.53
N LYS A 158 4.46 -16.98 4.39
CA LYS A 158 4.09 -18.37 4.18
C LYS A 158 2.57 -18.49 4.14
N ASP A 159 2.08 -19.31 3.22
CA ASP A 159 0.66 -19.67 3.19
C ASP A 159 0.34 -20.62 4.35
N LYS A 160 -0.65 -20.26 5.16
CA LYS A 160 -0.99 -20.99 6.39
C LYS A 160 -1.57 -22.39 6.15
N TYR A 161 -2.06 -22.67 4.95
CA TYR A 161 -2.67 -23.97 4.61
C TYR A 161 -1.67 -24.93 4.01
N THR A 162 -0.77 -24.44 3.18
CA THR A 162 0.18 -25.28 2.42
C THR A 162 1.61 -25.16 2.93
N GLY A 163 1.94 -24.14 3.70
CA GLY A 163 3.31 -23.80 4.10
C GLY A 163 4.18 -23.27 2.96
N GLN A 164 3.64 -23.13 1.75
CA GLN A 164 4.38 -22.59 0.62
C GLN A 164 4.66 -21.09 0.78
N ALA A 165 5.73 -20.64 0.14
CA ALA A 165 6.05 -19.20 0.11
C ALA A 165 4.96 -18.42 -0.62
N LYS A 166 4.54 -17.28 -0.03
CA LYS A 166 3.64 -16.31 -0.63
C LYS A 166 4.16 -14.89 -0.48
N GLY A 167 3.54 -13.96 -1.18
CA GLY A 167 3.88 -12.54 -1.14
C GLY A 167 3.14 -11.78 -0.05
N ILE A 168 3.66 -10.58 0.24
CA ILE A 168 3.10 -9.58 1.15
C ILE A 168 3.19 -8.20 0.47
N LEU A 169 2.27 -7.29 0.77
CA LEU A 169 2.32 -5.91 0.27
C LEU A 169 3.10 -5.02 1.21
N ARG A 170 4.05 -4.23 0.70
CA ARG A 170 4.63 -3.09 1.42
C ARG A 170 3.92 -1.81 0.96
N VAL A 171 3.35 -1.08 1.93
CA VAL A 171 2.58 0.13 1.62
C VAL A 171 3.52 1.31 1.40
N GLN A 172 3.49 1.88 0.21
CA GLN A 172 4.28 3.06 -0.13
C GLN A 172 3.80 4.29 0.63
N SER A 173 4.75 5.13 1.05
CA SER A 173 4.45 6.44 1.62
C SER A 173 4.25 7.45 0.50
N ALA A 174 3.19 8.22 0.55
CA ALA A 174 2.95 9.33 -0.39
C ALA A 174 4.05 10.42 -0.40
N ALA A 175 5.01 10.38 0.53
CA ALA A 175 6.10 11.34 0.62
C ALA A 175 7.32 11.00 -0.27
N GLN A 176 7.38 9.84 -0.91
CA GLN A 176 8.52 9.47 -1.78
C GLN A 176 8.41 10.05 -3.20
N ASP A 177 7.25 10.58 -3.58
CA ASP A 177 7.04 11.16 -4.91
C ASP A 177 7.58 12.61 -5.05
N SER A 178 8.02 13.27 -3.97
CA SER A 178 8.43 14.67 -3.97
C SER A 178 9.95 14.93 -3.90
N GLU A 179 10.79 13.94 -3.65
CA GLU A 179 12.24 14.16 -3.47
C GLU A 179 13.09 14.05 -4.76
N VAL A 180 12.49 13.68 -5.90
CA VAL A 180 13.23 13.59 -7.17
C VAL A 180 13.33 14.93 -7.91
N SER A 181 12.74 16.02 -7.40
CA SER A 181 12.65 17.31 -8.11
C SER A 181 13.52 18.44 -7.57
N ALA A 182 14.45 18.18 -6.63
CA ALA A 182 15.19 19.26 -5.94
C ALA A 182 16.70 19.32 -6.25
N ASP A 183 17.22 18.60 -7.25
CA ASP A 183 18.63 18.68 -7.65
C ASP A 183 18.79 18.71 -9.17
N GLN A 184 18.49 19.89 -9.76
CA GLN A 184 19.11 20.37 -11.01
C GLN A 184 19.10 21.89 -11.06
#